data_bb7e4987727b5b0a1fe5103bf23e034d
#
_entry.id   bb7e4987727b5b0a1fe5103bf23e034d
#
_cell.length_a   1.000
_cell.length_b   1.000
_cell.length_c   1.000
_cell.angle_alpha   90.00
_cell.angle_beta   90.00
_cell.angle_gamma   90.00
#
_symmetry.space_group_name_H-M   'P 1'
#
loop_
_entity.id
_entity.type
_entity.pdbx_description
1 polymer ?
#
loop_
_entity_poly.entity_id
_entity_poly.type
_entity_poly.pdbx_seq_one_letter_code
_entity_poly.pdbx_strand_id
1 'polypeptide(L)'
;MGRQARGVRAIRLAEGDVVVGMSVLRENGLVLTVSETGYGRLSNPEDYRLQHRGGMGILNYHVEKYGNVAAIKVVDLDDDIILIADDGVIIRIEAGSIRVCARPSKGVRVMKVNEGSKVITMARAPHDDEEEISAVEDDGTAEEGEDEPVTEAEDVISDDEPAEETEENTEE
;
A
#
# COMPACT_ATOMS: atom_id res chain seq x y z
N MET A 1 7.82 -27.83 27.60
CA MET A 1 6.99 -28.88 26.98
C MET A 1 7.89 -29.86 26.26
N GLY A 2 7.66 -31.18 26.42
CA GLY A 2 8.45 -32.20 25.74
C GLY A 2 8.08 -32.35 24.25
N ARG A 3 8.89 -33.10 23.49
CA ARG A 3 8.71 -33.26 22.02
C ARG A 3 7.33 -33.83 21.60
N GLN A 4 6.67 -34.59 22.48
CA GLN A 4 5.38 -35.23 22.22
C GLN A 4 4.17 -34.37 22.65
N ALA A 5 4.41 -33.19 23.22
CA ALA A 5 3.34 -32.31 23.65
C ALA A 5 2.65 -31.64 22.47
N ARG A 6 1.32 -31.69 22.39
CA ARG A 6 0.51 -31.00 21.36
C ARG A 6 0.57 -29.48 21.45
N GLY A 7 1.19 -28.93 22.48
CA GLY A 7 1.18 -27.51 22.78
C GLY A 7 -0.07 -27.08 23.54
N VAL A 8 -0.33 -25.79 23.55
CA VAL A 8 -1.48 -25.21 24.22
C VAL A 8 -2.28 -24.34 23.25
N ARG A 9 -3.58 -24.28 23.47
CA ARG A 9 -4.45 -23.44 22.64
C ARG A 9 -4.10 -21.96 22.88
N ALA A 10 -3.69 -21.26 21.82
CA ALA A 10 -3.37 -19.83 21.89
C ALA A 10 -4.64 -18.96 21.89
N ILE A 11 -5.57 -19.25 20.96
CA ILE A 11 -6.83 -18.51 20.79
C ILE A 11 -7.97 -19.48 20.51
N ARG A 12 -9.19 -19.10 20.87
CA ARG A 12 -10.43 -19.81 20.53
C ARG A 12 -11.03 -19.12 19.31
N LEU A 13 -11.13 -19.84 18.20
CA LEU A 13 -11.77 -19.40 16.96
C LEU A 13 -13.27 -19.78 16.99
N ALA A 14 -14.11 -18.96 16.37
CA ALA A 14 -15.48 -19.31 16.04
C ALA A 14 -15.52 -20.30 14.85
N GLU A 15 -16.70 -20.84 14.55
CA GLU A 15 -16.86 -21.69 13.40
C GLU A 15 -16.64 -20.91 12.09
N GLY A 16 -15.80 -21.43 11.22
CA GLY A 16 -15.42 -20.76 9.97
C GLY A 16 -14.28 -19.74 10.08
N ASP A 17 -13.87 -19.39 11.30
CA ASP A 17 -12.73 -18.47 11.49
C ASP A 17 -11.39 -19.13 11.22
N VAL A 18 -10.45 -18.36 10.70
CA VAL A 18 -9.08 -18.78 10.45
C VAL A 18 -8.07 -17.83 11.09
N VAL A 19 -6.85 -18.33 11.34
CA VAL A 19 -5.73 -17.48 11.75
C VAL A 19 -5.14 -16.84 10.51
N VAL A 20 -5.27 -15.52 10.39
CA VAL A 20 -4.72 -14.75 9.25
C VAL A 20 -3.22 -14.56 9.37
N GLY A 21 -2.71 -14.37 10.57
CA GLY A 21 -1.28 -14.14 10.79
C GLY A 21 -0.89 -14.09 12.25
N MET A 22 0.41 -14.06 12.47
CA MET A 22 1.04 -13.90 13.78
C MET A 22 2.28 -13.02 13.61
N SER A 23 2.50 -12.13 14.55
CA SER A 23 3.70 -11.29 14.59
C SER A 23 4.18 -11.12 16.02
N VAL A 24 5.49 -11.00 16.20
CA VAL A 24 6.10 -10.68 17.48
C VAL A 24 6.16 -9.16 17.60
N LEU A 25 5.69 -8.63 18.73
CA LEU A 25 5.82 -7.22 19.04
C LEU A 25 7.30 -6.87 19.27
N ARG A 26 7.72 -5.74 18.74
CA ARG A 26 9.04 -5.15 18.95
C ARG A 26 8.87 -3.82 19.68
N GLU A 27 9.95 -3.38 20.28
CA GLU A 27 10.04 -2.04 20.83
C GLU A 27 9.84 -1.04 19.68
N ASN A 28 8.99 -0.06 19.85
CA ASN A 28 8.58 0.94 18.85
C ASN A 28 7.80 0.41 17.62
N GLY A 29 7.61 -0.91 17.49
CA GLY A 29 6.87 -1.48 16.37
C GLY A 29 5.37 -1.18 16.44
N LEU A 30 4.77 -0.84 15.31
CA LEU A 30 3.34 -0.61 15.14
C LEU A 30 2.67 -1.83 14.49
N VAL A 31 1.40 -2.05 14.83
CA VAL A 31 0.62 -3.16 14.25
C VAL A 31 -0.04 -2.68 12.98
N LEU A 32 0.46 -3.14 11.84
CA LEU A 32 -0.17 -2.93 10.53
C LEU A 32 -1.22 -4.01 10.29
N THR A 33 -2.44 -3.60 10.02
CA THR A 33 -3.55 -4.46 9.60
C THR A 33 -4.00 -4.02 8.22
N VAL A 34 -4.06 -4.95 7.26
CA VAL A 34 -4.51 -4.69 5.89
C VAL A 34 -5.68 -5.60 5.56
N SER A 35 -6.75 -5.02 4.97
CA SER A 35 -7.94 -5.76 4.52
C SER A 35 -7.80 -6.25 3.07
N GLU A 36 -8.57 -7.27 2.70
CA GLU A 36 -8.67 -7.75 1.31
C GLU A 36 -9.10 -6.64 0.34
N THR A 37 -9.83 -5.63 0.81
CA THR A 37 -10.30 -4.49 0.01
C THR A 37 -9.28 -3.37 -0.17
N GLY A 38 -8.03 -3.57 0.29
CA GLY A 38 -6.92 -2.62 0.13
C GLY A 38 -6.93 -1.45 1.10
N TYR A 39 -7.67 -1.55 2.22
CA TYR A 39 -7.56 -0.59 3.32
C TYR A 39 -6.61 -1.10 4.37
N GLY A 40 -5.83 -0.19 4.94
CA GLY A 40 -4.87 -0.53 5.98
C GLY A 40 -4.74 0.58 7.03
N ARG A 41 -4.22 0.23 8.18
CA ARG A 41 -3.90 1.16 9.25
C ARG A 41 -2.79 0.64 10.13
N LEU A 42 -2.06 1.56 10.72
CA LEU A 42 -1.17 1.30 11.84
C LEU A 42 -1.95 1.48 13.15
N SER A 43 -1.62 0.71 14.16
CA SER A 43 -2.18 0.85 15.52
C SER A 43 -1.08 0.64 16.55
N ASN A 44 -1.17 1.39 17.65
CA ASN A 44 -0.25 1.21 18.75
C ASN A 44 -0.45 -0.17 19.41
N PRO A 45 0.61 -0.90 19.76
CA PRO A 45 0.50 -2.15 20.52
C PRO A 45 -0.23 -1.97 21.85
N GLU A 46 -0.16 -0.80 22.46
CA GLU A 46 -0.81 -0.46 23.73
C GLU A 46 -2.35 -0.48 23.63
N ASP A 47 -2.90 -0.30 22.42
CA ASP A 47 -4.34 -0.45 22.18
C ASP A 47 -4.80 -1.89 22.38
N TYR A 48 -3.88 -2.86 22.47
CA TYR A 48 -4.15 -4.28 22.62
C TYR A 48 -3.82 -4.73 24.05
N ARG A 49 -4.83 -4.81 24.88
CA ARG A 49 -4.63 -5.32 26.26
C ARG A 49 -4.08 -6.73 26.24
N LEU A 50 -3.20 -7.04 27.17
CA LEU A 50 -2.67 -8.39 27.36
C LEU A 50 -3.81 -9.39 27.64
N GLN A 51 -3.80 -10.51 26.93
CA GLN A 51 -4.81 -11.57 27.02
C GLN A 51 -4.19 -12.88 27.54
N HIS A 52 -5.02 -13.67 28.24
CA HIS A 52 -4.65 -15.03 28.56
C HIS A 52 -4.82 -15.95 27.34
N ARG A 53 -3.99 -17.01 27.26
CA ARG A 53 -4.09 -18.03 26.22
C ARG A 53 -5.45 -18.72 26.24
N GLY A 54 -5.97 -19.12 25.09
CA GLY A 54 -7.23 -19.83 24.93
C GLY A 54 -8.48 -18.97 25.07
N GLY A 55 -8.33 -17.64 25.16
CA GLY A 55 -9.43 -16.68 25.08
C GLY A 55 -9.93 -16.46 23.66
N MET A 56 -10.96 -15.64 23.52
CA MET A 56 -11.53 -15.25 22.20
C MET A 56 -10.81 -14.03 21.60
N GLY A 57 -9.85 -13.44 22.31
CA GLY A 57 -9.14 -12.26 21.84
C GLY A 57 -9.93 -10.96 22.01
N ILE A 58 -9.57 -9.96 21.25
CA ILE A 58 -10.23 -8.65 21.20
C ILE A 58 -10.44 -8.26 19.75
N LEU A 59 -11.49 -7.47 19.48
CA LEU A 59 -11.81 -6.99 18.16
C LEU A 59 -10.66 -6.11 17.63
N ASN A 60 -10.09 -6.50 16.49
CA ASN A 60 -9.07 -5.71 15.78
C ASN A 60 -9.69 -4.92 14.61
N TYR A 61 -10.61 -5.53 13.86
CA TYR A 61 -11.15 -4.97 12.63
C TYR A 61 -12.60 -5.37 12.45
N HIS A 62 -13.44 -4.48 11.92
CA HIS A 62 -14.85 -4.80 11.63
C HIS A 62 -14.98 -5.44 10.26
N VAL A 63 -14.76 -6.76 10.19
CA VAL A 63 -14.76 -7.51 8.93
C VAL A 63 -16.12 -7.46 8.21
N GLU A 64 -17.23 -7.49 8.94
CA GLU A 64 -18.58 -7.39 8.38
C GLU A 64 -18.81 -6.08 7.62
N LYS A 65 -18.14 -5.01 8.07
CA LYS A 65 -18.32 -3.66 7.53
C LYS A 65 -17.30 -3.29 6.46
N TYR A 66 -16.07 -3.80 6.58
CA TYR A 66 -14.93 -3.32 5.80
C TYR A 66 -14.25 -4.42 4.98
N GLY A 67 -14.76 -5.64 5.03
CA GLY A 67 -14.16 -6.82 4.40
C GLY A 67 -13.15 -7.53 5.29
N ASN A 68 -12.77 -8.74 4.89
CA ASN A 68 -11.85 -9.57 5.65
C ASN A 68 -10.46 -8.96 5.77
N VAL A 69 -9.72 -9.38 6.79
CA VAL A 69 -8.31 -9.03 6.94
C VAL A 69 -7.47 -9.95 6.06
N ALA A 70 -6.67 -9.37 5.18
CA ALA A 70 -5.73 -10.11 4.34
C ALA A 70 -4.44 -10.45 5.08
N ALA A 71 -3.91 -9.49 5.85
CA ALA A 71 -2.65 -9.68 6.54
C ALA A 71 -2.50 -8.78 7.77
N ILE A 72 -1.63 -9.21 8.69
CA ILE A 72 -1.19 -8.45 9.87
C ILE A 72 0.33 -8.59 10.01
N LYS A 73 1.01 -7.49 10.32
CA LYS A 73 2.46 -7.46 10.62
C LYS A 73 2.77 -6.41 11.66
N VAL A 74 3.86 -6.61 12.39
CA VAL A 74 4.49 -5.54 13.18
C VAL A 74 5.59 -4.94 12.32
N VAL A 75 5.54 -3.62 12.17
CA VAL A 75 6.42 -2.82 11.30
C VAL A 75 6.93 -1.60 12.05
N ASP A 76 8.08 -1.11 11.66
CA ASP A 76 8.62 0.17 12.07
C ASP A 76 8.25 1.23 11.02
N LEU A 77 8.27 2.51 11.37
CA LEU A 77 7.87 3.57 10.42
C LEU A 77 8.81 3.67 9.21
N ASP A 78 10.07 3.26 9.40
CA ASP A 78 11.11 3.26 8.36
C ASP A 78 11.09 2.00 7.48
N ASP A 79 10.17 1.06 7.73
CA ASP A 79 10.04 -0.14 6.92
C ASP A 79 9.24 0.15 5.64
N ASP A 80 9.53 -0.62 4.60
CA ASP A 80 8.69 -0.71 3.42
C ASP A 80 7.75 -1.90 3.49
N ILE A 81 6.58 -1.69 2.93
CA ILE A 81 5.52 -2.69 2.86
C ILE A 81 5.27 -3.06 1.42
N ILE A 82 5.40 -4.34 1.12
CA ILE A 82 5.05 -4.89 -0.18
C ILE A 82 3.68 -5.54 -0.06
N LEU A 83 2.71 -5.06 -0.85
CA LEU A 83 1.36 -5.61 -0.93
C LEU A 83 1.18 -6.33 -2.26
N ILE A 84 0.55 -7.49 -2.22
CA ILE A 84 0.31 -8.34 -3.38
C ILE A 84 -1.19 -8.64 -3.48
N ALA A 85 -1.76 -8.37 -4.65
CA ALA A 85 -3.14 -8.71 -4.97
C ALA A 85 -3.21 -9.99 -5.83
N ASP A 86 -4.38 -10.62 -5.89
CA ASP A 86 -4.62 -11.87 -6.63
C ASP A 86 -4.59 -11.71 -8.14
N ASP A 87 -4.74 -10.49 -8.64
CA ASP A 87 -4.57 -10.13 -10.06
C ASP A 87 -3.11 -9.92 -10.49
N GLY A 88 -2.16 -10.17 -9.56
CA GLY A 88 -0.73 -10.04 -9.81
C GLY A 88 -0.17 -8.62 -9.63
N VAL A 89 -1.00 -7.65 -9.22
CA VAL A 89 -0.51 -6.29 -8.89
C VAL A 89 0.30 -6.34 -7.60
N ILE A 90 1.50 -5.79 -7.65
CA ILE A 90 2.42 -5.67 -6.51
C ILE A 90 2.74 -4.19 -6.34
N ILE A 91 2.64 -3.70 -5.12
CA ILE A 91 3.05 -2.33 -4.77
C ILE A 91 3.99 -2.34 -3.58
N ARG A 92 4.89 -1.36 -3.54
CA ARG A 92 5.77 -1.06 -2.41
C ARG A 92 5.41 0.33 -1.89
N ILE A 93 5.21 0.45 -0.60
CA ILE A 93 4.87 1.71 0.08
C ILE A 93 5.62 1.81 1.40
N GLU A 94 5.95 3.00 1.82
CA GLU A 94 6.54 3.27 3.12
C GLU A 94 5.51 3.06 4.24
N ALA A 95 5.90 2.38 5.32
CA ALA A 95 5.03 2.20 6.48
C ALA A 95 4.66 3.54 7.11
N GLY A 96 5.59 4.49 7.15
CA GLY A 96 5.39 5.84 7.68
C GLY A 96 4.32 6.65 6.96
N SER A 97 3.99 6.33 5.71
CA SER A 97 2.91 6.96 4.95
C SER A 97 1.51 6.52 5.41
N ILE A 98 1.42 5.42 6.15
CA ILE A 98 0.15 4.86 6.61
C ILE A 98 -0.26 5.50 7.93
N ARG A 99 -1.47 6.01 7.99
CA ARG A 99 -1.98 6.68 9.20
C ARG A 99 -2.09 5.73 10.39
N VAL A 100 -1.60 6.18 11.55
CA VAL A 100 -1.85 5.54 12.84
C VAL A 100 -3.28 5.86 13.28
N CYS A 101 -4.06 4.83 13.55
CA CYS A 101 -5.47 4.94 13.95
C CYS A 101 -5.79 3.96 15.07
N ALA A 102 -6.72 4.36 15.93
CA ALA A 102 -7.24 3.47 16.98
C ALA A 102 -8.00 2.27 16.39
N ARG A 103 -8.01 1.16 17.14
CA ARG A 103 -8.89 0.01 16.85
C ARG A 103 -10.36 0.39 17.09
N PRO A 104 -11.28 -0.17 16.34
CA PRO A 104 -11.23 -0.96 15.13
C PRO A 104 -11.58 -0.14 13.87
N SER A 105 -10.91 0.97 13.65
CA SER A 105 -11.16 1.84 12.49
C SER A 105 -10.87 1.14 11.15
N LYS A 106 -11.44 1.66 10.05
CA LYS A 106 -11.22 1.19 8.69
C LYS A 106 -9.78 1.45 8.21
N GLY A 107 -9.19 2.57 8.65
CA GLY A 107 -7.91 3.05 8.15
C GLY A 107 -8.01 3.83 6.84
N VAL A 108 -6.89 3.89 6.13
CA VAL A 108 -6.73 4.58 4.85
C VAL A 108 -6.61 3.57 3.70
N ARG A 109 -6.82 4.00 2.48
CA ARG A 109 -6.58 3.15 1.32
C ARG A 109 -5.08 3.07 1.05
N VAL A 110 -4.52 1.89 1.28
CA VAL A 110 -3.09 1.60 1.05
C VAL A 110 -2.82 0.98 -0.32
N MET A 111 -3.84 0.33 -0.90
CA MET A 111 -3.77 -0.23 -2.25
C MET A 111 -5.11 -0.05 -2.96
N LYS A 112 -5.09 0.38 -4.21
CA LYS A 112 -6.28 0.34 -5.07
C LYS A 112 -6.37 -1.05 -5.68
N VAL A 113 -7.39 -1.79 -5.32
CA VAL A 113 -7.67 -3.13 -5.83
C VAL A 113 -8.68 -3.02 -6.97
N ASN A 114 -8.48 -3.78 -8.04
CA ASN A 114 -9.40 -3.84 -9.16
C ASN A 114 -10.73 -4.49 -8.76
N GLU A 115 -11.78 -4.28 -9.54
CA GLU A 115 -13.09 -4.90 -9.29
C GLU A 115 -12.97 -6.42 -9.36
N GLY A 116 -13.42 -7.09 -8.32
CA GLY A 116 -13.32 -8.54 -8.19
C GLY A 116 -11.99 -9.06 -7.64
N SER A 117 -10.96 -8.23 -7.55
CA SER A 117 -9.65 -8.59 -6.98
C SER A 117 -9.55 -8.29 -5.49
N LYS A 118 -8.55 -8.85 -4.84
CA LYS A 118 -8.29 -8.66 -3.41
C LYS A 118 -6.81 -8.72 -3.07
N VAL A 119 -6.44 -8.05 -1.99
CA VAL A 119 -5.11 -8.23 -1.39
C VAL A 119 -5.04 -9.62 -0.78
N ILE A 120 -4.01 -10.38 -1.12
CA ILE A 120 -3.81 -11.75 -0.63
C ILE A 120 -2.70 -11.86 0.42
N THR A 121 -1.69 -11.01 0.33
CA THR A 121 -0.58 -11.09 1.28
C THR A 121 0.18 -9.77 1.39
N MET A 122 1.03 -9.70 2.41
CA MET A 122 1.88 -8.55 2.72
C MET A 122 3.24 -9.04 3.19
N ALA A 123 4.29 -8.42 2.71
CA ALA A 123 5.64 -8.59 3.20
C ALA A 123 6.18 -7.26 3.75
N ARG A 124 7.13 -7.35 4.66
CA ARG A 124 7.93 -6.23 5.15
C ARG A 124 9.31 -6.32 4.51
N ALA A 125 9.81 -5.23 4.02
CA ALA A 125 11.18 -5.06 3.56
C ALA A 125 11.86 -3.94 4.37
N PRO A 126 13.16 -3.99 4.61
CA PRO A 126 13.89 -2.81 5.06
C PRO A 126 13.72 -1.70 4.01
N HIS A 127 13.68 -0.46 4.47
CA HIS A 127 13.80 0.65 3.54
C HIS A 127 15.25 0.67 3.03
N ASP A 128 15.41 0.50 1.73
CA ASP A 128 16.69 0.74 1.09
C ASP A 128 16.65 2.21 0.65
N ASP A 129 17.47 3.05 1.26
CA ASP A 129 17.81 4.33 0.67
C ASP A 129 18.46 3.99 -0.68
N GLU A 130 17.69 4.05 -1.77
CA GLU A 130 18.25 3.93 -3.10
C GLU A 130 19.26 5.06 -3.24
N GLU A 131 20.55 4.74 -3.07
CA GLU A 131 21.60 5.58 -3.60
C GLU A 131 21.21 5.81 -5.07
N GLU A 132 20.93 7.07 -5.43
CA GLU A 132 20.71 7.49 -6.80
C GLU A 132 21.79 6.81 -7.63
N ILE A 133 21.40 5.79 -8.42
CA ILE A 133 22.24 5.26 -9.46
C ILE A 133 22.35 6.43 -10.43
N SER A 134 23.38 7.26 -10.20
CA SER A 134 23.81 8.27 -11.15
C SER A 134 23.94 7.54 -12.49
N ALA A 135 23.10 7.94 -13.43
CA ALA A 135 23.20 7.48 -14.80
C ALA A 135 24.67 7.59 -15.21
N VAL A 136 25.29 6.45 -15.43
CA VAL A 136 26.57 6.39 -16.09
C VAL A 136 26.29 6.94 -17.48
N GLU A 137 26.66 8.20 -17.71
CA GLU A 137 26.76 8.75 -19.05
C GLU A 137 27.75 7.86 -19.79
N ASP A 138 27.21 7.06 -20.68
CA ASP A 138 27.97 6.31 -21.69
C ASP A 138 28.56 7.35 -22.62
N ASP A 139 29.82 7.71 -22.33
CA ASP A 139 30.66 8.50 -23.25
C ASP A 139 31.06 7.64 -24.45
N GLY A 140 30.11 7.48 -25.35
CA GLY A 140 30.31 6.88 -26.66
C GLY A 140 30.88 7.92 -27.64
N THR A 141 32.19 8.09 -27.62
CA THR A 141 32.93 8.66 -28.73
C THR A 141 32.62 7.87 -30.00
N ALA A 142 31.86 8.47 -30.93
CA ALA A 142 31.77 8.05 -32.30
C ALA A 142 32.20 9.20 -33.21
N GLU A 143 33.16 8.86 -34.03
CA GLU A 143 33.92 9.64 -34.99
C GLU A 143 33.06 10.38 -36.03
N GLU A 144 33.69 11.41 -36.52
CA GLU A 144 33.31 12.36 -37.54
C GLU A 144 32.80 11.74 -38.87
N GLY A 145 31.79 12.36 -39.41
CA GLY A 145 31.35 12.22 -40.81
C GLY A 145 30.68 13.50 -41.26
N GLU A 146 31.47 14.33 -41.94
CA GLU A 146 31.04 15.53 -42.64
C GLU A 146 29.96 15.19 -43.67
N ASP A 147 28.91 16.00 -43.82
CA ASP A 147 28.45 16.58 -45.06
C ASP A 147 27.41 17.68 -44.83
N GLU A 148 27.65 18.77 -45.53
CA GLU A 148 26.95 20.06 -45.50
C GLU A 148 25.71 20.08 -46.43
N PRO A 149 25.06 21.25 -46.65
CA PRO A 149 23.68 21.54 -46.23
C PRO A 149 22.76 21.80 -47.45
N VAL A 150 21.44 21.74 -47.24
CA VAL A 150 20.48 22.38 -48.17
C VAL A 150 19.32 23.07 -47.46
N THR A 151 19.39 24.36 -47.43
CA THR A 151 18.45 25.48 -47.69
C THR A 151 16.93 25.25 -47.57
N GLU A 152 16.35 26.16 -46.79
CA GLU A 152 15.26 27.13 -47.05
C GLU A 152 13.89 26.66 -47.54
N ALA A 153 12.87 27.07 -46.80
CA ALA A 153 11.84 28.06 -47.09
C ALA A 153 10.70 27.94 -46.03
N GLU A 154 10.46 28.95 -45.20
CA GLU A 154 9.45 30.00 -45.30
C GLU A 154 8.10 29.50 -45.83
N ASP A 155 7.00 29.68 -45.11
CA ASP A 155 6.15 30.86 -44.90
C ASP A 155 4.86 30.47 -44.14
N VAL A 156 4.50 31.17 -43.10
CA VAL A 156 3.56 32.30 -42.96
C VAL A 156 2.10 31.96 -42.66
N ILE A 157 1.68 32.42 -41.45
CA ILE A 157 0.47 33.21 -41.10
C ILE A 157 -0.92 32.54 -41.26
N SER A 158 -1.77 32.51 -40.30
CA SER A 158 -2.64 33.54 -39.66
C SER A 158 -3.65 32.85 -38.73
N ASP A 159 -3.76 33.38 -37.54
CA ASP A 159 -4.86 34.19 -37.03
C ASP A 159 -6.27 33.72 -37.41
N ASP A 160 -7.02 33.36 -36.40
CA ASP A 160 -8.25 34.09 -36.07
C ASP A 160 -8.93 33.51 -34.79
N GLU A 161 -8.94 34.30 -33.77
CA GLU A 161 -9.99 34.41 -32.80
C GLU A 161 -11.00 35.43 -33.38
N PRO A 162 -12.23 35.67 -32.92
CA PRO A 162 -12.74 35.54 -31.55
C PRO A 162 -14.24 35.25 -31.39
N ALA A 163 -14.59 35.19 -30.12
CA ALA A 163 -15.70 35.86 -29.44
C ALA A 163 -17.13 35.29 -29.49
N GLU A 164 -17.64 35.22 -28.27
CA GLU A 164 -18.86 35.83 -27.67
C GLU A 164 -20.20 35.28 -28.21
N GLU A 165 -21.16 35.16 -27.46
CA GLU A 165 -21.82 35.71 -26.27
C GLU A 165 -23.07 34.86 -25.95
N THR A 166 -23.38 34.78 -24.73
CA THR A 166 -24.46 35.33 -23.89
C THR A 166 -25.78 34.56 -23.81
N GLU A 167 -26.15 34.43 -22.56
CA GLU A 167 -27.49 34.72 -21.96
C GLU A 167 -28.64 33.77 -22.33
N GLU A 168 -29.50 33.43 -21.54
CA GLU A 168 -30.08 33.86 -20.27
C GLU A 168 -31.34 33.00 -20.00
N ASN A 169 -31.62 32.85 -18.76
CA ASN A 169 -32.97 32.86 -18.18
C ASN A 169 -33.90 31.64 -18.33
N THR A 170 -34.43 31.18 -17.29
CA THR A 170 -35.42 31.57 -16.31
C THR A 170 -36.51 30.51 -16.14
N GLU A 171 -36.74 30.18 -14.89
CA GLU A 171 -38.00 29.83 -14.22
C GLU A 171 -38.96 28.77 -14.83
N GLU A 172 -39.16 27.69 -14.06
CA GLU A 172 -40.37 27.49 -13.21
C GLU A 172 -40.11 26.31 -12.24
#